data_ff40868f02efa78439925e64497140d9
#
_entry.id   ff40868f02efa78439925e64497140d9
#
_cell.length_a   1.000
_cell.length_b   1.000
_cell.length_c   1.000
_cell.angle_alpha   90.00
_cell.angle_beta   90.00
_cell.angle_gamma   90.00
#
_symmetry.space_group_name_H-M   'P 1'
#
loop_
_entity.id
_entity.type
_entity.pdbx_description
1 polymer ?
#
loop_
_entity_poly.entity_id
_entity_poly.type
_entity_poly.pdbx_seq_one_letter_code
_entity_poly.pdbx_strand_id
1 'polypeptide(L)'
;MDNETVSKNFIEQIIDKDIEEGHCQKVVTRFPPEPNGYLHIGHAKSILLNYGLAKEYNGQFNMRFDDTNPTKEKVEFVDSIKKDVEWLGAKWNGDVLFASNYFPQMYEAAIRLIKKGKAYVDDLSAEEIRQYRVTLA
;
A
#
# COMPACT_ATOMS: atom_id res chain seq x y z
N MET A 1 -12.60 7.18 -39.16
CA MET A 1 -12.55 6.40 -37.90
C MET A 1 -11.85 7.29 -36.90
N ASP A 2 -12.66 8.03 -36.15
CA ASP A 2 -12.14 8.99 -35.19
C ASP A 2 -11.48 8.19 -34.05
N ASN A 3 -10.17 8.32 -33.90
CA ASN A 3 -9.47 7.90 -32.70
C ASN A 3 -9.96 8.81 -31.57
N GLU A 4 -10.97 8.38 -30.83
CA GLU A 4 -11.26 8.96 -29.55
C GLU A 4 -10.01 8.75 -28.67
N THR A 5 -9.21 9.80 -28.56
CA THR A 5 -8.14 9.86 -27.55
C THR A 5 -8.83 9.83 -26.20
N VAL A 6 -8.87 8.64 -25.59
CA VAL A 6 -9.34 8.48 -24.22
C VAL A 6 -8.50 9.42 -23.35
N SER A 7 -9.16 10.42 -22.79
CA SER A 7 -8.48 11.39 -21.92
C SER A 7 -7.87 10.68 -20.73
N LYS A 8 -6.53 10.76 -20.61
CA LYS A 8 -5.80 10.19 -19.47
C LYS A 8 -6.22 10.87 -18.17
N ASN A 9 -6.41 10.08 -17.12
CA ASN A 9 -6.67 10.62 -15.79
C ASN A 9 -5.40 11.28 -15.21
N PHE A 10 -5.55 12.02 -14.11
CA PHE A 10 -4.44 12.78 -13.54
C PHE A 10 -3.27 11.90 -13.04
N ILE A 11 -3.54 10.65 -12.64
CA ILE A 11 -2.48 9.71 -12.20
C ILE A 11 -1.64 9.29 -13.40
N GLU A 12 -2.29 8.93 -14.50
CA GLU A 12 -1.63 8.58 -15.76
C GLU A 12 -0.78 9.74 -16.28
N GLN A 13 -1.30 10.98 -16.19
CA GLN A 13 -0.54 12.18 -16.60
C GLN A 13 0.73 12.38 -15.75
N ILE A 14 0.65 12.13 -14.44
CA ILE A 14 1.82 12.19 -13.54
C ILE A 14 2.82 11.10 -13.89
N ILE A 15 2.35 9.86 -14.09
CA ILE A 15 3.21 8.73 -14.48
C ILE A 15 3.93 9.00 -15.79
N ASP A 16 3.21 9.48 -16.80
CA ASP A 16 3.80 9.82 -18.11
C ASP A 16 4.90 10.84 -17.95
N LYS A 17 4.64 11.92 -17.21
CA LYS A 17 5.61 12.96 -16.93
C LYS A 17 6.86 12.42 -16.22
N ASP A 18 6.68 11.60 -15.17
CA ASP A 18 7.79 11.03 -14.43
C ASP A 18 8.66 10.10 -15.30
N ILE A 19 8.03 9.37 -16.23
CA ILE A 19 8.75 8.54 -17.21
C ILE A 19 9.50 9.41 -18.22
N GLU A 20 8.85 10.42 -18.79
CA GLU A 20 9.46 11.34 -19.77
C GLU A 20 10.65 12.12 -19.19
N GLU A 21 10.54 12.56 -17.93
CA GLU A 21 11.60 13.29 -17.23
C GLU A 21 12.69 12.34 -16.65
N GLY A 22 12.52 11.02 -16.79
CA GLY A 22 13.48 10.01 -16.31
C GLY A 22 13.50 9.82 -14.80
N HIS A 23 12.47 10.29 -14.09
CA HIS A 23 12.34 10.12 -12.65
C HIS A 23 12.04 8.66 -12.25
N CYS A 24 11.38 7.91 -13.12
CA CYS A 24 11.16 6.48 -12.96
C CYS A 24 11.32 5.74 -14.29
N GLN A 25 11.72 4.45 -14.20
CA GLN A 25 11.85 3.57 -15.35
C GLN A 25 10.77 2.49 -15.39
N LYS A 26 10.08 2.28 -14.29
CA LYS A 26 9.10 1.21 -14.13
C LYS A 26 8.00 1.62 -13.16
N VAL A 27 6.76 1.37 -13.57
CA VAL A 27 5.61 1.56 -12.71
C VAL A 27 5.46 0.34 -11.78
N VAL A 28 5.43 0.58 -10.49
CA VAL A 28 5.21 -0.44 -9.47
C VAL A 28 4.06 0.00 -8.58
N THR A 29 2.99 -0.76 -8.59
CA THR A 29 1.82 -0.51 -7.76
C THR A 29 1.66 -1.57 -6.68
N ARG A 30 0.83 -1.30 -5.69
CA ARG A 30 0.63 -2.16 -4.54
C ARG A 30 -0.79 -2.09 -4.02
N PHE A 31 -1.36 -3.24 -3.69
CA PHE A 31 -2.53 -3.35 -2.84
C PHE A 31 -2.10 -3.81 -1.44
N PRO A 32 -2.21 -2.97 -0.40
CA PRO A 32 -1.77 -3.27 0.96
C PRO A 32 -2.95 -3.47 1.93
N PRO A 33 -3.73 -4.56 1.84
CA PRO A 33 -4.86 -4.75 2.74
C PRO A 33 -4.41 -5.12 4.16
N GLU A 34 -5.15 -4.64 5.17
CA GLU A 34 -5.10 -5.20 6.52
C GLU A 34 -5.98 -6.46 6.56
N PRO A 35 -5.48 -7.61 7.06
CA PRO A 35 -6.28 -8.85 7.13
C PRO A 35 -7.17 -8.87 8.38
N ASN A 36 -7.96 -7.82 8.59
CA ASN A 36 -8.83 -7.60 9.76
C ASN A 36 -10.32 -7.67 9.42
N GLY A 37 -10.69 -7.98 8.18
CA GLY A 37 -12.06 -8.10 7.70
C GLY A 37 -12.14 -8.46 6.21
N TYR A 38 -13.36 -8.61 5.73
CA TYR A 38 -13.64 -8.86 4.32
C TYR A 38 -13.54 -7.57 3.49
N LEU A 39 -13.25 -7.72 2.20
CA LEU A 39 -13.21 -6.60 1.27
C LEU A 39 -14.62 -6.06 0.98
N HIS A 40 -14.68 -4.82 0.56
CA HIS A 40 -15.90 -4.16 0.08
C HIS A 40 -15.61 -3.43 -1.25
N ILE A 41 -16.63 -2.81 -1.84
CA ILE A 41 -16.53 -2.16 -3.16
C ILE A 41 -15.45 -1.08 -3.24
N GLY A 42 -15.14 -0.40 -2.14
CA GLY A 42 -14.05 0.57 -2.09
C GLY A 42 -12.68 -0.07 -2.32
N HIS A 43 -12.46 -1.28 -1.80
CA HIS A 43 -11.25 -2.06 -2.05
C HIS A 43 -11.18 -2.52 -3.51
N ALA A 44 -12.30 -2.96 -4.09
CA ALA A 44 -12.36 -3.37 -5.49
C ALA A 44 -11.92 -2.24 -6.43
N LYS A 45 -12.38 -1.00 -6.18
CA LYS A 45 -11.94 0.18 -6.91
C LYS A 45 -10.42 0.39 -6.83
N SER A 46 -9.85 0.27 -5.63
CA SER A 46 -8.40 0.41 -5.42
C SER A 46 -7.59 -0.68 -6.12
N ILE A 47 -8.05 -1.94 -6.04
CA ILE A 47 -7.40 -3.08 -6.69
C ILE A 47 -7.37 -2.87 -8.21
N LEU A 48 -8.52 -2.55 -8.81
CA LEU A 48 -8.65 -2.37 -10.26
C LEU A 48 -7.83 -1.19 -10.76
N LEU A 49 -7.77 -0.08 -10.00
CA LEU A 49 -6.94 1.07 -10.35
C LEU A 49 -5.44 0.69 -10.34
N ASN A 50 -4.95 0.09 -9.25
CA ASN A 50 -3.55 -0.27 -9.11
C ASN A 50 -3.12 -1.34 -10.12
N TYR A 51 -3.95 -2.36 -10.32
CA TYR A 51 -3.69 -3.41 -11.30
C TYR A 51 -3.76 -2.87 -12.74
N GLY A 52 -4.75 -2.02 -13.04
CA GLY A 52 -4.91 -1.39 -14.35
C GLY A 52 -3.69 -0.56 -14.73
N LEU A 53 -3.22 0.31 -13.85
CA LEU A 53 -2.00 1.10 -14.05
C LEU A 53 -0.77 0.22 -14.29
N ALA A 54 -0.57 -0.79 -13.45
CA ALA A 54 0.56 -1.71 -13.64
C ALA A 54 0.50 -2.41 -15.00
N LYS A 55 -0.68 -2.84 -15.41
CA LYS A 55 -0.89 -3.51 -16.70
C LYS A 55 -0.66 -2.56 -17.88
N GLU A 56 -1.19 -1.35 -17.83
CA GLU A 56 -1.09 -0.34 -18.89
C GLU A 56 0.36 0.06 -19.15
N TYR A 57 1.12 0.26 -18.08
CA TYR A 57 2.53 0.67 -18.15
C TYR A 57 3.52 -0.50 -18.17
N ASN A 58 3.05 -1.72 -18.42
CA ASN A 58 3.88 -2.93 -18.39
C ASN A 58 4.74 -3.04 -17.12
N GLY A 59 4.16 -2.64 -16.02
CA GLY A 59 4.78 -2.53 -14.70
C GLY A 59 4.58 -3.76 -13.81
N GLN A 60 4.58 -3.55 -12.51
CA GLN A 60 4.34 -4.59 -11.50
C GLN A 60 3.20 -4.19 -10.57
N PHE A 61 2.33 -5.15 -10.26
CA PHE A 61 1.33 -5.06 -9.22
C PHE A 61 1.69 -6.03 -8.09
N ASN A 62 1.99 -5.51 -6.92
CA ASN A 62 2.37 -6.30 -5.76
C ASN A 62 1.21 -6.39 -4.77
N MET A 63 1.13 -7.53 -4.07
CA MET A 63 0.21 -7.72 -2.96
C MET A 63 1.02 -7.85 -1.67
N ARG A 64 0.79 -6.93 -0.72
CA ARG A 64 1.44 -6.97 0.58
C ARG A 64 0.42 -6.72 1.68
N PHE A 65 0.16 -7.71 2.50
CA PHE A 65 -0.65 -7.54 3.70
C PHE A 65 0.04 -6.60 4.69
N ASP A 66 -0.74 -5.66 5.23
CA ASP A 66 -0.33 -4.80 6.32
C ASP A 66 -0.76 -5.44 7.65
N ASP A 67 -0.08 -6.53 7.99
CA ASP A 67 -0.36 -7.41 9.12
C ASP A 67 0.42 -6.98 10.37
N THR A 68 0.21 -5.75 10.80
CA THR A 68 0.94 -5.16 11.95
C THR A 68 0.14 -5.13 13.25
N ASN A 69 -1.12 -5.57 13.22
CA ASN A 69 -2.00 -5.61 14.38
C ASN A 69 -2.52 -7.03 14.69
N PRO A 70 -1.76 -7.84 15.43
CA PRO A 70 -2.08 -9.26 15.67
C PRO A 70 -3.39 -9.50 16.44
N THR A 71 -3.96 -8.45 17.05
CA THR A 71 -5.20 -8.60 17.83
C THR A 71 -6.46 -8.70 16.99
N LYS A 72 -6.41 -8.28 15.72
CA LYS A 72 -7.57 -8.22 14.81
C LYS A 72 -7.41 -9.08 13.56
N GLU A 73 -6.22 -9.58 13.30
CA GLU A 73 -5.87 -10.28 12.07
C GLU A 73 -6.20 -11.76 12.15
N LYS A 74 -6.71 -12.32 11.04
CA LYS A 74 -7.05 -13.74 10.92
C LYS A 74 -6.63 -14.27 9.57
N VAL A 75 -6.16 -15.51 9.54
CA VAL A 75 -5.80 -16.25 8.32
C VAL A 75 -6.99 -16.34 7.36
N GLU A 76 -8.19 -16.51 7.88
CA GLU A 76 -9.44 -16.51 7.10
C GLU A 76 -9.57 -15.28 6.20
N PHE A 77 -9.25 -14.09 6.72
CA PHE A 77 -9.31 -12.85 5.94
C PHE A 77 -8.22 -12.79 4.87
N VAL A 78 -7.02 -13.29 5.17
CA VAL A 78 -5.94 -13.39 4.17
C VAL A 78 -6.40 -14.22 2.97
N ASP A 79 -6.97 -15.39 3.21
CA ASP A 79 -7.44 -16.29 2.16
C ASP A 79 -8.62 -15.71 1.37
N SER A 80 -9.56 -15.06 2.07
CA SER A 80 -10.69 -14.39 1.42
C SER A 80 -10.23 -13.25 0.52
N ILE A 81 -9.35 -12.38 1.03
CA ILE A 81 -8.82 -11.24 0.27
C ILE A 81 -8.08 -11.70 -0.99
N LYS A 82 -7.28 -12.75 -0.91
CA LYS A 82 -6.60 -13.32 -2.08
C LYS A 82 -7.60 -13.77 -3.15
N LYS A 83 -8.64 -14.51 -2.75
CA LYS A 83 -9.71 -14.96 -3.65
C LYS A 83 -10.45 -13.79 -4.29
N ASP A 84 -10.74 -12.75 -3.53
CA ASP A 84 -11.44 -11.56 -4.04
C ASP A 84 -10.58 -10.81 -5.07
N VAL A 85 -9.28 -10.67 -4.85
CA VAL A 85 -8.36 -10.06 -5.81
C VAL A 85 -8.31 -10.87 -7.11
N GLU A 86 -8.21 -12.21 -7.01
CA GLU A 86 -8.22 -13.11 -8.17
C GLU A 86 -9.58 -13.07 -8.89
N TRP A 87 -10.68 -13.04 -8.16
CA TRP A 87 -12.03 -12.94 -8.72
C TRP A 87 -12.22 -11.64 -9.52
N LEU A 88 -11.63 -10.53 -9.08
CA LEU A 88 -11.60 -9.28 -9.83
C LEU A 88 -10.73 -9.34 -11.11
N GLY A 89 -10.05 -10.45 -11.34
CA GLY A 89 -9.15 -10.64 -12.48
C GLY A 89 -7.77 -10.03 -12.31
N ALA A 90 -7.46 -9.51 -11.13
CA ALA A 90 -6.13 -8.96 -10.83
C ALA A 90 -5.15 -10.09 -10.48
N LYS A 91 -3.92 -9.98 -10.99
CA LYS A 91 -2.83 -10.91 -10.71
C LYS A 91 -1.63 -10.14 -10.19
N TRP A 92 -1.17 -10.49 -9.00
CA TRP A 92 0.04 -9.89 -8.44
C TRP A 92 1.30 -10.58 -8.96
N ASN A 93 2.40 -9.85 -8.90
CA ASN A 93 3.72 -10.33 -9.29
C ASN A 93 4.45 -10.96 -8.09
N GLY A 94 5.05 -12.12 -8.31
CA GLY A 94 5.82 -12.82 -7.27
C GLY A 94 4.96 -13.35 -6.13
N ASP A 95 5.54 -13.43 -4.95
CA ASP A 95 4.87 -13.94 -3.76
C ASP A 95 4.03 -12.85 -3.08
N VAL A 96 3.04 -13.29 -2.29
CA VAL A 96 2.33 -12.41 -1.35
C VAL A 96 3.29 -12.02 -0.24
N LEU A 97 3.40 -10.71 0.00
CA LEU A 97 4.27 -10.16 1.02
C LEU A 97 3.47 -9.85 2.30
N PHE A 98 4.16 -9.85 3.43
CA PHE A 98 3.62 -9.51 4.75
C PHE A 98 4.51 -8.46 5.41
N ALA A 99 3.91 -7.39 5.92
CA ALA A 99 4.66 -6.33 6.60
C ALA A 99 5.40 -6.86 7.84
N SER A 100 4.81 -7.82 8.55
CA SER A 100 5.41 -8.46 9.72
C SER A 100 6.75 -9.16 9.43
N ASN A 101 6.98 -9.62 8.20
CA ASN A 101 8.25 -10.22 7.79
C ASN A 101 9.42 -9.21 7.81
N TYR A 102 9.13 -7.92 7.87
CA TYR A 102 10.11 -6.83 7.85
C TYR A 102 10.33 -6.17 9.21
N PHE A 103 9.75 -6.68 10.29
CA PHE A 103 9.91 -6.11 11.64
C PHE A 103 11.38 -5.95 12.07
N PRO A 104 12.28 -6.91 11.84
CA PRO A 104 13.69 -6.71 12.17
C PRO A 104 14.30 -5.49 11.44
N GLN A 105 14.02 -5.35 10.15
CA GLN A 105 14.51 -4.22 9.34
C GLN A 105 13.88 -2.89 9.79
N MET A 106 12.60 -2.89 10.16
CA MET A 106 11.92 -1.71 10.69
C MET A 106 12.55 -1.27 12.02
N TYR A 107 12.84 -2.21 12.91
CA TYR A 107 13.51 -1.93 14.18
C TYR A 107 14.91 -1.32 13.96
N GLU A 108 15.71 -1.92 13.11
CA GLU A 108 17.04 -1.39 12.76
C GLU A 108 16.95 0.01 12.12
N ALA A 109 15.95 0.27 11.29
CA ALA A 109 15.72 1.58 10.71
C ALA A 109 15.37 2.62 11.78
N ALA A 110 14.51 2.27 12.76
CA ALA A 110 14.20 3.13 13.89
C ALA A 110 15.45 3.48 14.71
N ILE A 111 16.28 2.49 15.04
CA ILE A 111 17.56 2.73 15.74
C ILE A 111 18.48 3.66 14.94
N ARG A 112 18.55 3.50 13.61
CA ARG A 112 19.34 4.40 12.74
C ARG A 112 18.80 5.83 12.76
N LEU A 113 17.48 6.02 12.79
CA LEU A 113 16.86 7.34 12.88
C LEU A 113 17.17 8.01 14.22
N ILE A 114 17.09 7.26 15.33
CA ILE A 114 17.45 7.76 16.67
C ILE A 114 18.92 8.21 16.69
N LYS A 115 19.85 7.37 16.20
CA LYS A 115 21.28 7.71 16.11
C LYS A 115 21.56 8.95 15.25
N LYS A 116 20.71 9.24 14.27
CA LYS A 116 20.79 10.44 13.42
C LYS A 116 20.10 11.67 14.05
N GLY A 117 19.54 11.56 15.26
CA GLY A 117 18.78 12.65 15.90
C GLY A 117 17.47 13.01 15.18
N LYS A 118 16.88 12.06 14.42
CA LYS A 118 15.65 12.24 13.65
C LYS A 118 14.44 11.56 14.28
N ALA A 119 14.64 10.79 15.33
CA ALA A 119 13.59 10.14 16.11
C ALA A 119 14.04 10.05 17.58
N TYR A 120 13.09 9.91 18.47
CA TYR A 120 13.33 9.73 19.92
C TYR A 120 12.31 8.73 20.47
N VAL A 121 12.61 8.18 21.65
CA VAL A 121 11.69 7.31 22.38
C VAL A 121 10.78 8.21 23.23
N ASP A 122 9.49 7.97 23.22
CA ASP A 122 8.49 8.64 24.01
C ASP A 122 7.97 7.66 25.09
N ASP A 123 8.15 8.04 26.37
CA ASP A 123 7.77 7.25 27.52
C ASP A 123 6.42 7.67 28.13
N LEU A 124 5.67 8.54 27.44
CA LEU A 124 4.36 8.99 27.90
C LEU A 124 3.35 7.84 27.93
N SER A 125 2.51 7.82 28.96
CA SER A 125 1.38 6.90 29.02
C SER A 125 0.34 7.18 27.93
N ALA A 126 -0.50 6.21 27.61
CA ALA A 126 -1.58 6.38 26.64
C ALA A 126 -2.56 7.52 27.02
N GLU A 127 -2.69 7.83 28.32
CA GLU A 127 -3.54 8.91 28.82
C GLU A 127 -2.89 10.27 28.61
N GLU A 128 -1.61 10.41 28.90
CA GLU A 128 -0.82 11.61 28.62
C GLU A 128 -0.76 11.89 27.13
N ILE A 129 -0.52 10.88 26.28
CA ILE A 129 -0.55 11.03 24.81
C ILE A 129 -1.91 11.55 24.35
N ARG A 130 -3.03 11.10 24.93
CA ARG A 130 -4.37 11.60 24.58
C ARG A 130 -4.53 13.10 24.89
N GLN A 131 -3.91 13.61 25.96
CA GLN A 131 -3.95 15.02 26.31
C GLN A 131 -3.17 15.89 25.31
N TYR A 132 -2.09 15.34 24.74
CA TYR A 132 -1.27 16.03 23.72
C TYR A 132 -1.80 15.84 22.28
N ARG A 133 -2.68 14.89 22.05
CA ARG A 133 -3.40 14.83 20.78
C ARG A 133 -4.33 16.03 20.69
N VAL A 134 -3.83 17.05 20.02
CA VAL A 134 -4.60 18.25 19.72
C VAL A 134 -5.85 17.80 18.98
N THR A 135 -6.98 17.89 19.64
CA THR A 135 -8.26 17.95 18.95
C THR A 135 -8.21 19.22 18.14
N LEU A 136 -8.10 19.09 16.84
CA LEU A 136 -8.39 20.19 15.93
C LEU A 136 -9.85 20.57 16.19
N ALA A 137 -10.06 21.61 16.98
CA ALA A 137 -11.36 22.23 17.19
C ALA A 137 -11.70 23.06 15.94
#